data_6e0bd9f54f0a5c75c76024f653ca1f47
#
_entry.id   6e0bd9f54f0a5c75c76024f653ca1f47
#
_cell.length_a   1.000
_cell.length_b   1.000
_cell.length_c   1.000
_cell.angle_alpha   90.00
_cell.angle_beta   90.00
_cell.angle_gamma   90.00
#
_symmetry.space_group_name_H-M   'P 1'
#
loop_
_entity.id
_entity.type
_entity.pdbx_description
1 polymer ?
#
loop_
_entity_poly.entity_id
_entity_poly.type
_entity_poly.pdbx_seq_one_letter_code
_entity_poly.pdbx_strand_id
1 'polypeptide(L)'
;MTDWPSYNRSLVRRGEILFSYGFLDEWDMGLAKMNENKKGRKFIYPESFILVIGYMRVYFHLPYRQTEGIIKATGKSLPNHPSYGHMCKRINSLKVDFNNSIETDDDGLMIAIDSTGIRVTNRGQWMSDKWGVKNKKKRGYLKIHVAVNTKTKEILALEVTDEKVHDGTMMKKLVKHILNAPHHNEKVKSVLADGAYDSNENFRFLNNERIKPVIKVKRNSVVSSKNSKTRNGEVRKQKKDCLKWKRKRKYGYRWMAETAFSSIKRMFGEHVSSTRFQNMVKEMMMKVSLYNVFRRMI
;
A
#
# COMPACT_ATOMS: atom_id res chain seq x y z
N MET A 1 -19.48 -8.34 -18.66
CA MET A 1 -18.47 -9.24 -19.29
C MET A 1 -17.12 -8.54 -19.25
N THR A 2 -16.02 -9.28 -19.04
CA THR A 2 -14.66 -8.71 -19.12
C THR A 2 -14.30 -8.50 -20.58
N ASP A 3 -13.93 -7.27 -20.95
CA ASP A 3 -13.35 -6.98 -22.28
C ASP A 3 -11.91 -7.54 -22.32
N TRP A 4 -11.77 -8.76 -22.80
CA TRP A 4 -10.48 -9.45 -22.87
C TRP A 4 -9.44 -8.74 -23.74
N PRO A 5 -9.76 -8.16 -24.91
CA PRO A 5 -8.81 -7.37 -25.67
C PRO A 5 -8.25 -6.18 -24.90
N SER A 6 -9.09 -5.41 -24.22
CA SER A 6 -8.66 -4.28 -23.40
C SER A 6 -7.81 -4.74 -22.23
N TYR A 7 -8.22 -5.81 -21.54
CA TYR A 7 -7.45 -6.39 -20.46
C TYR A 7 -6.05 -6.84 -20.91
N ASN A 8 -5.96 -7.56 -22.04
CA ASN A 8 -4.67 -8.00 -22.59
C ASN A 8 -3.77 -6.81 -22.96
N ARG A 9 -4.31 -5.76 -23.59
CA ARG A 9 -3.55 -4.53 -23.87
C ARG A 9 -3.01 -3.90 -22.57
N SER A 10 -3.79 -3.91 -21.50
CA SER A 10 -3.32 -3.41 -20.20
C SER A 10 -2.14 -4.20 -19.63
N LEU A 11 -2.11 -5.52 -19.86
CA LEU A 11 -0.97 -6.37 -19.44
C LEU A 11 0.30 -6.07 -20.25
N VAL A 12 0.17 -5.84 -21.56
CA VAL A 12 1.31 -5.42 -22.40
C VAL A 12 1.87 -4.10 -21.91
N ARG A 13 1.01 -3.09 -21.66
CA ARG A 13 1.41 -1.78 -21.14
C ARG A 13 2.16 -1.85 -19.80
N ARG A 14 1.86 -2.82 -18.94
CA ARG A 14 2.60 -3.01 -17.68
C ARG A 14 4.07 -3.39 -17.91
N GLY A 15 4.35 -4.17 -18.98
CA GLY A 15 5.72 -4.45 -19.39
C GLY A 15 6.40 -3.19 -19.93
N GLU A 16 5.71 -2.43 -20.79
CA GLU A 16 6.22 -1.21 -21.40
C GLU A 16 6.67 -0.19 -20.36
N ILE A 17 5.88 0.06 -19.32
CA ILE A 17 6.23 1.01 -18.24
C ILE A 17 7.56 0.66 -17.54
N LEU A 18 7.84 -0.62 -17.38
CA LEU A 18 9.07 -1.06 -16.69
C LEU A 18 10.32 -0.87 -17.55
N PHE A 19 10.16 -0.77 -18.87
CA PHE A 19 11.23 -0.56 -19.84
C PHE A 19 11.08 0.74 -20.62
N SER A 20 10.11 1.60 -20.26
CA SER A 20 9.96 2.90 -20.89
C SER A 20 11.15 3.81 -20.56
N TYR A 21 11.70 4.40 -21.59
CA TYR A 21 12.75 5.42 -21.49
C TYR A 21 12.20 6.85 -21.43
N GLY A 22 10.89 7.05 -21.25
CA GLY A 22 10.25 8.35 -21.17
C GLY A 22 10.84 9.28 -20.08
N PHE A 23 11.52 8.73 -19.09
CA PHE A 23 12.28 9.52 -18.12
C PHE A 23 13.49 10.26 -18.75
N LEU A 24 13.95 9.87 -19.95
CA LEU A 24 15.03 10.56 -20.64
C LEU A 24 14.58 11.93 -21.15
N ASP A 25 13.33 12.04 -21.62
CA ASP A 25 12.78 13.30 -22.14
C ASP A 25 12.71 14.37 -21.06
N GLU A 26 12.53 13.96 -19.81
CA GLU A 26 12.43 14.84 -18.64
C GLU A 26 13.73 14.89 -17.81
N TRP A 27 14.82 14.27 -18.28
CA TRP A 27 16.05 14.09 -17.50
C TRP A 27 16.63 15.39 -16.97
N ASP A 28 16.90 16.34 -17.87
CA ASP A 28 17.54 17.60 -17.51
C ASP A 28 16.61 18.53 -16.73
N MET A 29 15.33 18.55 -17.08
CA MET A 29 14.31 19.30 -16.35
C MET A 29 14.14 18.77 -14.92
N GLY A 30 14.09 17.45 -14.76
CA GLY A 30 14.02 16.79 -13.46
C GLY A 30 15.25 17.08 -12.59
N LEU A 31 16.45 17.06 -13.19
CA LEU A 31 17.69 17.42 -12.50
C LEU A 31 17.75 18.89 -12.13
N ALA A 32 17.35 19.80 -13.01
CA ALA A 32 17.31 21.24 -12.73
C ALA A 32 16.42 21.52 -11.51
N LYS A 33 15.19 20.99 -11.50
CA LYS A 33 14.26 21.13 -10.38
C LYS A 33 14.82 20.57 -9.06
N MET A 34 15.45 19.40 -9.10
CA MET A 34 16.02 18.76 -7.89
C MET A 34 17.26 19.47 -7.36
N ASN A 35 17.98 20.19 -8.23
CA ASN A 35 19.23 20.87 -7.91
C ASN A 35 19.03 22.37 -7.67
N GLU A 36 17.82 22.88 -7.85
CA GLU A 36 17.46 24.25 -7.54
C GLU A 36 17.72 24.53 -6.05
N ASN A 37 18.41 25.62 -5.76
CA ASN A 37 18.81 26.05 -4.41
C ASN A 37 19.54 24.99 -3.56
N LYS A 38 19.96 23.87 -4.16
CA LYS A 38 20.66 22.79 -3.45
C LYS A 38 22.10 23.20 -3.13
N LYS A 39 22.43 23.25 -1.84
CA LYS A 39 23.80 23.39 -1.35
C LYS A 39 24.53 22.04 -1.39
N GLY A 40 25.83 22.06 -1.73
CA GLY A 40 26.68 20.85 -1.81
C GLY A 40 26.52 20.07 -3.12
N ARG A 41 26.89 18.78 -3.10
CA ARG A 41 26.96 17.94 -4.30
C ARG A 41 25.60 17.82 -4.98
N LYS A 42 25.54 18.16 -6.26
CA LYS A 42 24.34 18.08 -7.09
C LYS A 42 23.91 16.65 -7.35
N PHE A 43 22.61 16.43 -7.55
CA PHE A 43 22.09 15.17 -8.05
C PHE A 43 22.46 15.01 -9.53
N ILE A 44 22.77 13.79 -9.94
CA ILE A 44 23.13 13.43 -11.32
C ILE A 44 22.14 12.42 -11.93
N TYR A 45 21.13 11.99 -11.14
CA TYR A 45 20.05 11.12 -11.58
C TYR A 45 18.72 11.69 -11.13
N PRO A 46 17.74 11.90 -12.05
CA PRO A 46 16.41 12.38 -11.69
C PRO A 46 15.63 11.34 -10.89
N GLU A 47 14.65 11.80 -10.13
CA GLU A 47 13.81 10.89 -9.30
C GLU A 47 12.98 9.93 -10.14
N SER A 48 12.51 10.36 -11.34
CA SER A 48 11.79 9.51 -12.30
C SER A 48 12.61 8.28 -12.69
N PHE A 49 13.87 8.45 -13.02
CA PHE A 49 14.78 7.34 -13.34
C PHE A 49 14.99 6.40 -12.14
N ILE A 50 15.25 6.95 -10.95
CA ILE A 50 15.41 6.14 -9.74
C ILE A 50 14.12 5.39 -9.38
N LEU A 51 12.96 5.97 -9.63
CA LEU A 51 11.66 5.34 -9.42
C LEU A 51 11.47 4.13 -10.36
N VAL A 52 11.76 4.29 -11.65
CA VAL A 52 11.70 3.19 -12.63
C VAL A 52 12.62 2.05 -12.23
N ILE A 53 13.87 2.34 -11.85
CA ILE A 53 14.80 1.32 -11.32
C ILE A 53 14.20 0.62 -10.08
N GLY A 54 13.60 1.37 -9.19
CA GLY A 54 12.92 0.82 -8.01
C GLY A 54 11.77 -0.12 -8.39
N TYR A 55 10.97 0.24 -9.38
CA TYR A 55 9.89 -0.60 -9.91
C TYR A 55 10.41 -1.89 -10.56
N MET A 56 11.41 -1.78 -11.43
CA MET A 56 12.07 -2.97 -12.01
C MET A 56 12.59 -3.91 -10.93
N ARG A 57 13.25 -3.34 -9.92
CA ARG A 57 13.79 -4.12 -8.81
C ARG A 57 12.72 -4.89 -8.05
N VAL A 58 11.60 -4.25 -7.67
CA VAL A 58 10.56 -4.93 -6.89
C VAL A 58 9.72 -5.89 -7.72
N TYR A 59 9.55 -5.62 -9.01
CA TYR A 59 8.74 -6.46 -9.90
C TYR A 59 9.48 -7.73 -10.33
N PHE A 60 10.77 -7.59 -10.72
CA PHE A 60 11.61 -8.72 -11.13
C PHE A 60 12.40 -9.35 -9.97
N HIS A 61 12.17 -8.93 -8.73
CA HIS A 61 12.86 -9.42 -7.53
C HIS A 61 14.40 -9.31 -7.61
N LEU A 62 14.92 -8.27 -8.25
CA LEU A 62 16.35 -8.11 -8.52
C LEU A 62 17.13 -7.65 -7.29
N PRO A 63 18.24 -8.31 -6.93
CA PRO A 63 19.24 -7.74 -6.04
C PRO A 63 19.86 -6.48 -6.64
N TYR A 64 20.28 -5.52 -5.82
CA TYR A 64 20.85 -4.24 -6.30
C TYR A 64 22.02 -4.39 -7.26
N ARG A 65 22.91 -5.39 -7.04
CA ARG A 65 24.07 -5.65 -7.94
C ARG A 65 23.63 -6.15 -9.31
N GLN A 66 22.62 -7.02 -9.36
CA GLN A 66 22.06 -7.47 -10.64
C GLN A 66 21.32 -6.34 -11.36
N THR A 67 20.62 -5.47 -10.61
CA THR A 67 19.99 -4.27 -11.17
C THR A 67 21.04 -3.36 -11.81
N GLU A 68 22.20 -3.15 -11.18
CA GLU A 68 23.32 -2.41 -11.80
C GLU A 68 23.77 -3.05 -13.11
N GLY A 69 23.92 -4.37 -13.14
CA GLY A 69 24.30 -5.09 -14.35
C GLY A 69 23.30 -4.90 -15.50
N ILE A 70 21.99 -5.01 -15.20
CA ILE A 70 20.94 -4.79 -16.19
C ILE A 70 20.99 -3.36 -16.73
N ILE A 71 21.08 -2.35 -15.85
CA ILE A 71 21.15 -0.95 -16.26
C ILE A 71 22.39 -0.70 -17.13
N LYS A 72 23.54 -1.29 -16.80
CA LYS A 72 24.73 -1.19 -17.66
C LYS A 72 24.54 -1.85 -19.03
N ALA A 73 23.86 -3.01 -19.07
CA ALA A 73 23.63 -3.75 -20.31
C ALA A 73 22.63 -3.06 -21.25
N THR A 74 21.58 -2.43 -20.67
CA THR A 74 20.55 -1.72 -21.43
C THR A 74 20.93 -0.27 -21.75
N GLY A 75 21.93 0.27 -21.10
CA GLY A 75 22.12 1.72 -20.95
C GLY A 75 23.10 2.36 -21.90
N LYS A 76 23.31 1.90 -23.15
CA LYS A 76 24.09 2.69 -24.12
C LYS A 76 23.53 4.11 -24.37
N SER A 77 22.27 4.33 -24.06
CA SER A 77 21.58 5.61 -24.22
C SER A 77 21.50 6.44 -22.92
N LEU A 78 21.99 5.92 -21.78
CA LEU A 78 21.92 6.63 -20.50
C LEU A 78 23.15 7.53 -20.31
N PRO A 79 22.98 8.80 -19.88
CA PRO A 79 24.10 9.72 -19.63
C PRO A 79 25.09 9.20 -18.60
N ASN A 80 24.60 8.41 -17.62
CA ASN A 80 25.39 7.85 -16.53
C ASN A 80 24.73 6.61 -15.92
N HIS A 81 25.53 5.74 -15.28
CA HIS A 81 25.06 4.50 -14.63
C HIS A 81 25.27 4.57 -13.12
N PRO A 82 24.19 4.48 -12.30
CA PRO A 82 24.33 4.47 -10.85
C PRO A 82 24.91 3.14 -10.37
N SER A 83 25.86 3.19 -9.46
CA SER A 83 26.33 1.99 -8.75
C SER A 83 25.22 1.42 -7.87
N TYR A 84 25.29 0.11 -7.54
CA TYR A 84 24.33 -0.54 -6.65
C TYR A 84 24.21 0.16 -5.29
N GLY A 85 25.30 0.70 -4.75
CA GLY A 85 25.30 1.45 -3.50
C GLY A 85 24.56 2.78 -3.62
N HIS A 86 24.72 3.50 -4.74
CA HIS A 86 23.99 4.72 -5.03
C HIS A 86 22.48 4.46 -5.23
N MET A 87 22.14 3.44 -6.02
CA MET A 87 20.74 3.03 -6.20
C MET A 87 20.08 2.70 -4.87
N CYS A 88 20.75 1.91 -4.01
CA CYS A 88 20.22 1.57 -2.69
C CYS A 88 19.93 2.82 -1.85
N LYS A 89 20.87 3.77 -1.77
CA LYS A 89 20.67 5.01 -1.04
C LYS A 89 19.53 5.83 -1.62
N ARG A 90 19.50 6.02 -2.93
CA ARG A 90 18.51 6.85 -3.62
C ARG A 90 17.10 6.27 -3.54
N ILE A 91 16.91 4.98 -3.81
CA ILE A 91 15.60 4.31 -3.72
C ILE A 91 15.04 4.40 -2.30
N ASN A 92 15.88 4.20 -1.27
CA ASN A 92 15.43 4.30 0.11
C ASN A 92 15.15 5.74 0.57
N SER A 93 15.66 6.76 -0.12
CA SER A 93 15.39 8.17 0.16
C SER A 93 14.22 8.76 -0.65
N LEU A 94 13.73 8.07 -1.69
CA LEU A 94 12.61 8.57 -2.49
C LEU A 94 11.36 8.83 -1.63
N LYS A 95 10.69 9.93 -1.91
CA LYS A 95 9.32 10.15 -1.45
C LYS A 95 8.39 9.45 -2.44
N VAL A 96 7.96 8.23 -2.10
CA VAL A 96 7.04 7.48 -2.94
C VAL A 96 5.63 7.91 -2.59
N ASP A 97 4.97 8.60 -3.51
CA ASP A 97 3.56 8.93 -3.45
C ASP A 97 2.77 7.94 -4.32
N PHE A 98 1.60 7.52 -3.86
CA PHE A 98 0.71 6.62 -4.57
C PHE A 98 -0.74 7.14 -4.66
N ASN A 99 -0.97 8.41 -4.28
CA ASN A 99 -2.30 9.03 -4.20
C ASN A 99 -2.53 10.08 -5.30
N ASN A 100 -2.10 9.85 -6.54
CA ASN A 100 -2.12 10.87 -7.59
C ASN A 100 -3.52 11.25 -8.11
N SER A 101 -4.52 10.39 -7.98
CA SER A 101 -5.91 10.68 -8.33
C SER A 101 -6.84 9.70 -7.60
N ILE A 102 -7.89 10.22 -7.00
CA ILE A 102 -8.89 9.40 -6.31
C ILE A 102 -10.17 9.46 -7.15
N GLU A 103 -10.49 8.36 -7.82
CA GLU A 103 -11.79 8.21 -8.46
C GLU A 103 -12.82 7.79 -7.43
N THR A 104 -13.97 8.46 -7.46
CA THR A 104 -15.11 8.17 -6.57
C THR A 104 -16.37 7.90 -7.38
N ASP A 105 -17.38 7.34 -6.73
CA ASP A 105 -18.74 7.32 -7.23
C ASP A 105 -19.43 8.63 -6.87
N ASP A 106 -20.55 8.96 -7.52
CA ASP A 106 -21.44 10.08 -7.17
C ASP A 106 -21.82 10.06 -5.70
N ASP A 107 -21.75 8.90 -5.09
CA ASP A 107 -21.99 8.62 -3.68
C ASP A 107 -20.83 8.99 -2.73
N GLY A 108 -19.65 9.41 -3.23
CA GLY A 108 -18.42 9.70 -2.49
C GLY A 108 -17.58 8.47 -2.17
N LEU A 109 -16.38 8.69 -1.63
CA LEU A 109 -15.35 7.67 -1.43
C LEU A 109 -15.73 6.66 -0.34
N MET A 110 -15.82 5.38 -0.71
CA MET A 110 -15.94 4.26 0.22
C MET A 110 -14.59 3.53 0.30
N ILE A 111 -14.04 3.36 1.50
CA ILE A 111 -12.74 2.70 1.72
C ILE A 111 -12.90 1.43 2.54
N ALA A 112 -12.16 0.40 2.17
CA ALA A 112 -12.02 -0.83 2.93
C ALA A 112 -10.66 -0.87 3.64
N ILE A 113 -10.66 -1.11 4.94
CA ILE A 113 -9.44 -1.22 5.76
C ILE A 113 -9.26 -2.67 6.19
N ASP A 114 -8.03 -3.16 6.01
CA ASP A 114 -7.64 -4.50 6.44
C ASP A 114 -6.12 -4.60 6.64
N SER A 115 -5.65 -5.72 7.18
CA SER A 115 -4.22 -5.99 7.39
C SER A 115 -3.82 -7.38 6.93
N THR A 116 -2.55 -7.55 6.57
CA THR A 116 -1.99 -8.86 6.24
C THR A 116 -0.52 -8.95 6.66
N GLY A 117 -0.04 -10.19 6.88
CA GLY A 117 1.38 -10.45 7.14
C GLY A 117 2.18 -10.60 5.85
N ILE A 118 3.41 -10.04 5.86
CA ILE A 118 4.44 -10.22 4.82
C ILE A 118 5.70 -10.75 5.49
N ARG A 119 6.33 -11.77 4.91
CA ARG A 119 7.56 -12.39 5.46
C ARG A 119 8.75 -11.43 5.33
N VAL A 120 9.60 -11.40 6.36
CA VAL A 120 10.80 -10.52 6.37
C VAL A 120 11.95 -11.11 5.55
N THR A 121 11.95 -12.37 5.21
CA THR A 121 12.92 -12.98 4.32
C THR A 121 12.34 -14.22 3.65
N ASN A 122 12.94 -14.62 2.54
CA ASN A 122 12.64 -15.91 1.91
C ASN A 122 13.29 -17.09 2.67
N ARG A 123 13.95 -16.83 3.80
CA ARG A 123 14.52 -17.86 4.67
C ARG A 123 13.37 -18.48 5.47
N GLY A 124 12.93 -19.63 4.99
CA GLY A 124 11.79 -20.35 5.57
C GLY A 124 12.00 -20.70 7.05
N GLN A 125 10.92 -20.99 7.71
CA GLN A 125 10.86 -21.49 9.09
C GLN A 125 11.80 -22.69 9.34
N TRP A 126 12.06 -23.48 8.30
CA TRP A 126 13.01 -24.57 8.28
C TRP A 126 14.44 -24.18 8.71
N MET A 127 14.95 -22.99 8.31
CA MET A 127 16.26 -22.51 8.76
C MET A 127 16.28 -22.20 10.27
N SER A 128 15.18 -21.65 10.76
CA SER A 128 14.99 -21.37 12.18
C SER A 128 14.95 -22.66 13.00
N ASP A 129 14.29 -23.67 12.46
CA ASP A 129 14.12 -24.98 13.12
C ASP A 129 15.41 -25.81 13.05
N LYS A 130 16.14 -25.78 11.91
CA LYS A 130 17.38 -26.54 11.70
C LYS A 130 18.54 -26.02 12.56
N TRP A 131 18.64 -24.73 12.78
CA TRP A 131 19.76 -24.12 13.52
C TRP A 131 19.45 -23.88 14.99
N GLY A 132 18.35 -24.45 15.51
CA GLY A 132 18.03 -24.47 16.94
C GLY A 132 17.93 -23.06 17.54
N VAL A 133 17.53 -22.06 16.75
CA VAL A 133 17.35 -20.68 17.26
C VAL A 133 16.10 -20.71 18.15
N LYS A 134 16.31 -21.10 19.41
CA LYS A 134 15.26 -21.19 20.46
C LYS A 134 14.57 -19.86 20.79
N ASN A 135 14.93 -18.76 20.12
CA ASN A 135 14.27 -17.48 20.27
C ASN A 135 12.97 -17.45 19.46
N LYS A 136 11.93 -18.10 19.99
CA LYS A 136 10.52 -18.01 19.54
C LYS A 136 9.96 -16.58 19.42
N LYS A 137 10.77 -15.55 19.74
CA LYS A 137 10.37 -14.14 19.73
C LYS A 137 10.59 -13.40 18.42
N LYS A 138 11.24 -13.98 17.42
CA LYS A 138 11.42 -13.36 16.09
C LYS A 138 10.61 -14.12 15.04
N ARG A 139 9.30 -13.99 15.09
CA ARG A 139 8.48 -14.28 13.93
C ARG A 139 8.83 -13.22 12.89
N GLY A 140 9.41 -13.62 11.77
CA GLY A 140 9.92 -12.72 10.75
C GLY A 140 8.83 -12.17 9.85
N TYR A 141 7.75 -11.61 10.42
CA TYR A 141 6.65 -11.00 9.67
C TYR A 141 6.57 -9.51 9.94
N LEU A 142 6.39 -8.75 8.87
CA LEU A 142 5.84 -7.40 8.91
C LEU A 142 4.33 -7.49 8.80
N LYS A 143 3.64 -6.59 9.47
CA LYS A 143 2.22 -6.39 9.29
C LYS A 143 1.99 -5.16 8.44
N ILE A 144 1.29 -5.32 7.34
CA ILE A 144 0.89 -4.23 6.47
C ILE A 144 -0.59 -3.95 6.65
N HIS A 145 -0.92 -2.70 6.89
CA HIS A 145 -2.29 -2.21 7.03
C HIS A 145 -2.57 -1.29 5.84
N VAL A 146 -3.67 -1.49 5.17
CA VAL A 146 -4.04 -0.69 3.99
C VAL A 146 -5.44 -0.13 4.10
N ALA A 147 -5.65 1.00 3.45
CA ALA A 147 -6.97 1.50 3.10
C ALA A 147 -7.11 1.49 1.59
N VAL A 148 -8.11 0.79 1.09
CA VAL A 148 -8.33 0.51 -0.33
C VAL A 148 -9.61 1.19 -0.80
N ASN A 149 -9.57 1.86 -1.94
CA ASN A 149 -10.76 2.34 -2.63
C ASN A 149 -11.59 1.14 -3.09
N THR A 150 -12.85 1.04 -2.67
CA THR A 150 -13.68 -0.11 -3.00
C THR A 150 -14.10 -0.17 -4.46
N LYS A 151 -14.03 0.95 -5.19
CA LYS A 151 -14.33 1.04 -6.62
C LYS A 151 -13.13 0.65 -7.47
N THR A 152 -12.03 1.40 -7.36
CA THR A 152 -10.83 1.21 -8.20
C THR A 152 -9.91 0.12 -7.72
N LYS A 153 -10.03 -0.31 -6.46
CA LYS A 153 -9.13 -1.25 -5.74
C LYS A 153 -7.72 -0.70 -5.55
N GLU A 154 -7.52 0.61 -5.76
CA GLU A 154 -6.25 1.27 -5.45
C GLU A 154 -6.04 1.37 -3.94
N ILE A 155 -4.80 1.27 -3.52
CA ILE A 155 -4.40 1.48 -2.13
C ILE A 155 -4.18 2.97 -1.92
N LEU A 156 -4.99 3.59 -1.06
CA LEU A 156 -4.95 5.02 -0.76
C LEU A 156 -4.05 5.35 0.44
N ALA A 157 -3.88 4.40 1.37
CA ALA A 157 -2.99 4.56 2.51
C ALA A 157 -2.36 3.22 2.87
N LEU A 158 -1.11 3.27 3.31
CA LEU A 158 -0.31 2.13 3.75
C LEU A 158 0.41 2.47 5.05
N GLU A 159 0.29 1.60 6.04
CA GLU A 159 1.10 1.57 7.24
C GLU A 159 1.80 0.22 7.36
N VAL A 160 3.07 0.24 7.71
CA VAL A 160 3.88 -0.97 7.92
C VAL A 160 4.32 -1.00 9.37
N THR A 161 3.99 -2.08 10.07
CA THR A 161 4.31 -2.24 11.50
C THR A 161 4.97 -3.60 11.74
N ASP A 162 5.43 -3.81 12.96
CA ASP A 162 5.76 -5.15 13.41
C ASP A 162 4.47 -5.99 13.66
N GLU A 163 4.64 -7.28 13.84
CA GLU A 163 3.52 -8.22 14.02
C GLU A 163 2.69 -7.98 15.30
N LYS A 164 3.24 -7.25 16.29
CA LYS A 164 2.62 -7.05 17.60
C LYS A 164 1.58 -5.94 17.61
N VAL A 165 1.63 -5.04 16.64
CA VAL A 165 0.71 -3.90 16.58
C VAL A 165 -0.70 -4.38 16.28
N HIS A 166 -1.66 -3.97 17.11
CA HIS A 166 -3.05 -4.35 16.95
C HIS A 166 -3.70 -3.57 15.78
N ASP A 167 -4.45 -4.29 14.92
CA ASP A 167 -5.05 -3.71 13.69
C ASP A 167 -5.91 -2.49 13.97
N GLY A 168 -6.74 -2.56 15.00
CA GLY A 168 -7.67 -1.49 15.37
C GLY A 168 -7.01 -0.13 15.60
N THR A 169 -5.73 -0.11 16.04
CA THR A 169 -5.00 1.14 16.31
C THR A 169 -4.57 1.87 15.04
N MET A 170 -4.51 1.18 13.90
CA MET A 170 -4.05 1.74 12.64
C MET A 170 -5.15 2.47 11.85
N MET A 171 -6.43 2.24 12.14
CA MET A 171 -7.54 2.88 11.42
C MET A 171 -7.41 4.40 11.38
N LYS A 172 -7.17 5.02 12.53
CA LYS A 172 -7.06 6.48 12.63
C LYS A 172 -5.92 7.04 11.76
N LYS A 173 -4.76 6.35 11.74
CA LYS A 173 -3.61 6.76 10.91
C LYS A 173 -3.94 6.66 9.42
N LEU A 174 -4.46 5.51 8.99
CA LEU A 174 -4.82 5.27 7.59
C LEU A 174 -5.84 6.29 7.07
N VAL A 175 -6.91 6.53 7.85
CA VAL A 175 -7.94 7.51 7.46
C VAL A 175 -7.36 8.92 7.42
N LYS A 176 -6.54 9.31 8.41
CA LYS A 176 -5.89 10.63 8.40
C LYS A 176 -4.93 10.82 7.23
N HIS A 177 -4.19 9.79 6.82
CA HIS A 177 -3.36 9.86 5.61
C HIS A 177 -4.19 10.23 4.38
N ILE A 178 -5.37 9.64 4.24
CA ILE A 178 -6.27 9.94 3.12
C ILE A 178 -6.83 11.37 3.24
N LEU A 179 -7.34 11.76 4.40
CA LEU A 179 -7.92 13.08 4.61
C LEU A 179 -6.93 14.23 4.43
N ASN A 180 -5.65 14.00 4.72
CA ASN A 180 -4.57 15.00 4.62
C ASN A 180 -3.83 14.95 3.27
N ALA A 181 -4.21 14.07 2.34
CA ALA A 181 -3.57 13.98 1.04
C ALA A 181 -3.84 15.24 0.21
N PRO A 182 -2.81 15.88 -0.39
CA PRO A 182 -2.95 17.20 -1.06
C PRO A 182 -3.89 17.18 -2.27
N HIS A 183 -4.17 16.03 -2.83
CA HIS A 183 -5.08 15.85 -3.98
C HIS A 183 -6.43 15.24 -3.60
N HIS A 184 -6.76 15.24 -2.29
CA HIS A 184 -7.99 14.65 -1.80
C HIS A 184 -9.12 15.70 -1.75
N ASN A 185 -9.78 15.91 -2.89
CA ASN A 185 -10.97 16.77 -2.96
C ASN A 185 -12.26 16.01 -2.62
N GLU A 186 -12.19 14.70 -2.42
CA GLU A 186 -13.34 13.83 -2.28
C GLU A 186 -13.61 13.46 -0.83
N LYS A 187 -14.86 13.59 -0.42
CA LYS A 187 -15.28 13.26 0.93
C LYS A 187 -15.33 11.75 1.15
N VAL A 188 -14.58 11.26 2.13
CA VAL A 188 -14.71 9.86 2.60
C VAL A 188 -16.12 9.69 3.20
N LYS A 189 -16.97 8.92 2.52
CA LYS A 189 -18.35 8.65 2.96
C LYS A 189 -18.43 7.56 4.00
N SER A 190 -17.68 6.48 3.81
CA SER A 190 -17.72 5.33 4.72
C SER A 190 -16.42 4.55 4.77
N VAL A 191 -16.17 3.93 5.93
CA VAL A 191 -15.05 3.04 6.20
C VAL A 191 -15.59 1.66 6.54
N LEU A 192 -15.17 0.66 5.75
CA LEU A 192 -15.49 -0.75 5.94
C LEU A 192 -14.33 -1.44 6.64
N ALA A 193 -14.58 -2.15 7.74
CA ALA A 193 -13.55 -2.91 8.45
C ALA A 193 -14.15 -4.12 9.17
N ASP A 194 -13.29 -5.07 9.53
CA ASP A 194 -13.69 -6.26 10.27
C ASP A 194 -13.83 -6.01 11.78
N GLY A 195 -14.07 -7.09 12.55
CA GLY A 195 -14.25 -7.03 14.00
C GLY A 195 -12.97 -6.70 14.79
N ALA A 196 -11.78 -6.76 14.18
CA ALA A 196 -10.54 -6.33 14.84
C ALA A 196 -10.53 -4.81 15.07
N TYR A 197 -11.27 -4.07 14.25
CA TYR A 197 -11.41 -2.61 14.34
C TYR A 197 -12.58 -2.18 15.23
N ASP A 198 -13.35 -3.10 15.83
CA ASP A 198 -14.48 -2.77 16.72
C ASP A 198 -13.96 -2.23 18.07
N SER A 199 -13.83 -0.93 18.14
CA SER A 199 -13.48 -0.19 19.38
C SER A 199 -14.28 1.12 19.49
N ASN A 200 -14.55 1.56 20.71
CA ASN A 200 -15.20 2.85 20.95
C ASN A 200 -14.42 4.02 20.34
N GLU A 201 -13.10 3.95 20.39
CA GLU A 201 -12.21 4.98 19.85
C GLU A 201 -12.40 5.14 18.34
N ASN A 202 -12.40 4.03 17.58
CA ASN A 202 -12.60 4.05 16.14
C ASN A 202 -13.98 4.58 15.76
N PHE A 203 -15.04 4.15 16.47
CA PHE A 203 -16.39 4.67 16.21
C PHE A 203 -16.53 6.17 16.52
N ARG A 204 -15.92 6.65 17.64
CA ARG A 204 -15.89 8.08 17.97
C ARG A 204 -15.12 8.88 16.92
N PHE A 205 -13.93 8.41 16.55
CA PHE A 205 -13.10 9.05 15.55
C PHE A 205 -13.85 9.21 14.22
N LEU A 206 -14.39 8.13 13.66
CA LEU A 206 -15.13 8.19 12.38
C LEU A 206 -16.37 9.10 12.48
N ASN A 207 -17.07 9.10 13.62
CA ASN A 207 -18.20 9.97 13.82
C ASN A 207 -17.80 11.45 13.85
N ASN A 208 -16.69 11.79 14.49
CA ASN A 208 -16.16 13.16 14.55
C ASN A 208 -15.73 13.66 13.16
N GLU A 209 -15.16 12.79 12.33
CA GLU A 209 -14.82 13.11 10.93
C GLU A 209 -16.05 13.06 10.00
N ARG A 210 -17.26 12.83 10.53
CA ARG A 210 -18.52 12.66 9.76
C ARG A 210 -18.49 11.52 8.76
N ILE A 211 -17.67 10.50 9.02
CA ILE A 211 -17.51 9.30 8.21
C ILE A 211 -18.38 8.17 8.78
N LYS A 212 -19.14 7.51 7.92
CA LYS A 212 -20.00 6.41 8.31
C LYS A 212 -19.21 5.16 8.65
N PRO A 213 -19.21 4.64 9.89
CA PRO A 213 -18.55 3.40 10.23
C PRO A 213 -19.37 2.21 9.73
N VAL A 214 -18.72 1.32 8.98
CA VAL A 214 -19.27 0.04 8.52
C VAL A 214 -18.37 -1.07 9.07
N ILE A 215 -18.27 -1.13 10.39
CA ILE A 215 -17.41 -2.06 11.13
C ILE A 215 -18.27 -3.22 11.62
N LYS A 216 -17.83 -4.45 11.35
CA LYS A 216 -18.47 -5.64 11.93
C LYS A 216 -18.15 -5.68 13.42
N VAL A 217 -19.18 -5.64 14.27
CA VAL A 217 -18.96 -5.72 15.72
C VAL A 217 -18.59 -7.15 16.14
N LYS A 218 -17.80 -7.28 17.20
CA LYS A 218 -17.43 -8.58 17.77
C LYS A 218 -18.68 -9.33 18.25
N ARG A 219 -18.64 -10.65 18.20
CA ARG A 219 -19.78 -11.52 18.57
C ARG A 219 -20.31 -11.26 19.99
N ASN A 220 -19.41 -10.98 20.93
CA ASN A 220 -19.70 -10.68 22.33
C ASN A 220 -19.96 -9.17 22.61
N SER A 221 -20.03 -8.33 21.59
CA SER A 221 -20.29 -6.90 21.79
C SER A 221 -21.68 -6.68 22.38
N VAL A 222 -21.77 -5.84 23.40
CA VAL A 222 -23.03 -5.47 24.07
C VAL A 222 -23.27 -3.96 24.00
N VAL A 223 -24.53 -3.57 24.11
CA VAL A 223 -24.94 -2.18 24.28
C VAL A 223 -24.60 -1.76 25.72
N SER A 224 -23.92 -0.65 25.90
CA SER A 224 -23.53 -0.13 27.22
C SER A 224 -23.53 1.40 27.20
N SER A 225 -23.80 2.01 28.34
CA SER A 225 -23.68 3.48 28.53
C SER A 225 -22.27 3.99 28.32
N LYS A 226 -21.25 3.15 28.54
CA LYS A 226 -19.83 3.43 28.30
C LYS A 226 -19.45 3.51 26.80
N ASN A 227 -20.27 2.93 25.93
CA ASN A 227 -20.04 2.92 24.49
C ASN A 227 -20.51 4.23 23.83
N SER A 228 -19.92 4.56 22.66
CA SER A 228 -20.42 5.63 21.83
C SER A 228 -21.83 5.32 21.30
N LYS A 229 -22.67 6.35 21.15
CA LYS A 229 -24.03 6.20 20.59
C LYS A 229 -24.00 5.50 19.23
N THR A 230 -23.03 5.84 18.38
CA THR A 230 -22.86 5.26 17.04
C THR A 230 -22.55 3.76 17.13
N ARG A 231 -21.60 3.34 18.00
CA ARG A 231 -21.27 1.92 18.21
C ARG A 231 -22.48 1.14 18.74
N ASN A 232 -23.16 1.66 19.73
CA ASN A 232 -24.38 1.04 20.28
C ASN A 232 -25.48 0.85 19.21
N GLY A 233 -25.63 1.83 18.32
CA GLY A 233 -26.54 1.76 17.18
C GLY A 233 -26.18 0.63 16.22
N GLU A 234 -24.90 0.45 15.90
CA GLU A 234 -24.45 -0.63 15.02
C GLU A 234 -24.54 -2.00 15.71
N VAL A 235 -24.25 -2.11 17.02
CA VAL A 235 -24.46 -3.35 17.80
C VAL A 235 -25.93 -3.78 17.74
N ARG A 236 -26.89 -2.87 18.01
CA ARG A 236 -28.33 -3.19 17.94
C ARG A 236 -28.74 -3.69 16.55
N LYS A 237 -28.32 -2.97 15.48
CA LYS A 237 -28.66 -3.32 14.09
C LYS A 237 -28.12 -4.69 13.69
N GLN A 238 -26.83 -4.98 14.03
CA GLN A 238 -26.20 -6.22 13.67
C GLN A 238 -26.73 -7.43 14.48
N LYS A 239 -27.08 -7.21 15.75
CA LYS A 239 -27.73 -8.25 16.57
C LYS A 239 -29.16 -8.56 16.12
N LYS A 240 -29.90 -7.55 15.63
CA LYS A 240 -31.27 -7.73 15.14
C LYS A 240 -31.29 -8.55 13.84
N ASP A 241 -30.48 -8.19 12.85
CA ASP A 241 -30.38 -8.89 11.56
C ASP A 241 -29.05 -8.53 10.87
N CYS A 242 -28.06 -9.41 11.06
CA CYS A 242 -26.73 -9.20 10.50
C CYS A 242 -26.70 -9.29 8.97
N LEU A 243 -27.54 -10.14 8.35
CA LEU A 243 -27.58 -10.30 6.90
C LEU A 243 -28.18 -9.08 6.22
N LYS A 244 -29.28 -8.55 6.75
CA LYS A 244 -29.90 -7.32 6.29
C LYS A 244 -28.96 -6.13 6.45
N TRP A 245 -28.26 -6.06 7.60
CA TRP A 245 -27.26 -5.03 7.85
C TRP A 245 -26.13 -5.09 6.81
N LYS A 246 -25.55 -6.26 6.54
CA LYS A 246 -24.49 -6.43 5.53
C LYS A 246 -24.92 -5.95 4.16
N ARG A 247 -26.13 -6.32 3.72
CA ARG A 247 -26.70 -5.88 2.43
C ARG A 247 -26.89 -4.37 2.39
N LYS A 248 -27.59 -3.80 3.39
CA LYS A 248 -27.89 -2.35 3.47
C LYS A 248 -26.63 -1.48 3.56
N ARG A 249 -25.56 -1.99 4.19
CA ARG A 249 -24.28 -1.29 4.37
C ARG A 249 -23.27 -1.55 3.27
N LYS A 250 -23.60 -2.37 2.28
CA LYS A 250 -22.67 -2.79 1.22
C LYS A 250 -21.38 -3.39 1.83
N TYR A 251 -21.49 -4.08 2.99
CA TYR A 251 -20.33 -4.60 3.74
C TYR A 251 -19.50 -5.61 2.95
N GLY A 252 -20.09 -6.28 1.97
CA GLY A 252 -19.39 -7.17 1.05
C GLY A 252 -18.20 -6.52 0.35
N TYR A 253 -18.25 -5.21 0.08
CA TYR A 253 -17.12 -4.52 -0.56
C TYR A 253 -15.84 -4.47 0.31
N ARG A 254 -15.88 -4.90 1.59
CA ARG A 254 -14.67 -5.06 2.41
C ARG A 254 -13.65 -6.01 1.76
N TRP A 255 -14.13 -7.05 1.09
CA TRP A 255 -13.24 -8.02 0.43
C TRP A 255 -12.35 -7.42 -0.66
N MET A 256 -12.58 -6.16 -1.07
CA MET A 256 -11.67 -5.46 -2.00
C MET A 256 -10.27 -5.28 -1.43
N ALA A 257 -10.14 -5.14 -0.10
CA ALA A 257 -8.83 -5.13 0.55
C ALA A 257 -8.13 -6.50 0.45
N GLU A 258 -8.85 -7.60 0.62
CA GLU A 258 -8.32 -8.95 0.44
C GLU A 258 -7.88 -9.19 -1.02
N THR A 259 -8.66 -8.68 -1.98
CA THR A 259 -8.31 -8.74 -3.41
C THR A 259 -7.02 -7.96 -3.71
N ALA A 260 -6.85 -6.76 -3.13
CA ALA A 260 -5.64 -5.96 -3.28
C ALA A 260 -4.42 -6.70 -2.70
N PHE A 261 -4.54 -7.29 -1.51
CA PHE A 261 -3.48 -8.10 -0.91
C PHE A 261 -3.11 -9.32 -1.76
N SER A 262 -4.10 -10.06 -2.24
CA SER A 262 -3.87 -11.22 -3.13
C SER A 262 -3.13 -10.80 -4.39
N SER A 263 -3.50 -9.68 -4.99
CA SER A 263 -2.85 -9.15 -6.19
C SER A 263 -1.40 -8.74 -5.91
N ILE A 264 -1.14 -8.01 -4.82
CA ILE A 264 0.22 -7.61 -4.42
C ILE A 264 1.10 -8.83 -4.16
N LYS A 265 0.61 -9.81 -3.40
CA LYS A 265 1.35 -11.04 -3.10
C LYS A 265 1.67 -11.84 -4.36
N ARG A 266 0.74 -11.91 -5.30
CA ARG A 266 0.94 -12.59 -6.59
C ARG A 266 1.96 -11.89 -7.48
N MET A 267 1.93 -10.55 -7.53
CA MET A 267 2.83 -9.77 -8.39
C MET A 267 4.24 -9.63 -7.81
N PHE A 268 4.34 -9.43 -6.49
CA PHE A 268 5.60 -9.04 -5.84
C PHE A 268 6.10 -10.05 -4.81
N GLY A 269 5.45 -11.22 -4.73
CA GLY A 269 5.77 -12.24 -3.73
C GLY A 269 5.32 -11.86 -2.31
N GLU A 270 5.40 -12.84 -1.41
CA GLU A 270 4.94 -12.73 -0.02
C GLU A 270 6.04 -12.32 0.96
N HIS A 271 7.14 -11.76 0.47
CA HIS A 271 8.28 -11.40 1.31
C HIS A 271 8.89 -10.06 0.90
N VAL A 272 9.67 -9.47 1.81
CA VAL A 272 10.55 -8.34 1.54
C VAL A 272 12.00 -8.81 1.54
N SER A 273 12.82 -8.22 0.68
CA SER A 273 14.25 -8.56 0.54
C SER A 273 15.14 -7.65 1.40
N SER A 274 14.62 -6.53 1.85
CA SER A 274 15.34 -5.56 2.68
C SER A 274 15.54 -6.11 4.09
N THR A 275 16.64 -5.73 4.75
CA THR A 275 16.96 -6.18 6.12
C THR A 275 16.67 -5.15 7.20
N ARG A 276 16.79 -3.85 6.88
CA ARG A 276 16.48 -2.77 7.82
C ARG A 276 15.00 -2.41 7.74
N PHE A 277 14.33 -2.21 8.86
CA PHE A 277 12.90 -1.90 8.93
C PHE A 277 12.50 -0.73 8.01
N GLN A 278 13.23 0.39 8.05
CA GLN A 278 12.97 1.55 7.19
C GLN A 278 13.04 1.20 5.68
N ASN A 279 13.97 0.35 5.29
CA ASN A 279 14.09 -0.09 3.90
C ASN A 279 12.97 -1.09 3.53
N MET A 280 12.50 -1.91 4.48
CA MET A 280 11.33 -2.78 4.28
C MET A 280 10.06 -1.96 4.04
N VAL A 281 9.88 -0.88 4.80
CA VAL A 281 8.79 0.08 4.59
C VAL A 281 8.86 0.67 3.19
N LYS A 282 10.05 1.14 2.76
CA LYS A 282 10.25 1.69 1.40
C LYS A 282 10.00 0.66 0.31
N GLU A 283 10.44 -0.59 0.50
CA GLU A 283 10.16 -1.67 -0.43
C GLU A 283 8.65 -1.92 -0.57
N MET A 284 7.90 -1.92 0.55
CA MET A 284 6.44 -2.06 0.51
C MET A 284 5.77 -0.86 -0.14
N MET A 285 6.21 0.37 0.14
CA MET A 285 5.70 1.57 -0.54
C MET A 285 5.91 1.49 -2.06
N MET A 286 7.08 1.01 -2.51
CA MET A 286 7.40 0.82 -3.91
C MET A 286 6.49 -0.22 -4.58
N LYS A 287 6.25 -1.36 -3.90
CA LYS A 287 5.33 -2.41 -4.37
C LYS A 287 3.90 -1.89 -4.49
N VAL A 288 3.43 -1.13 -3.51
CA VAL A 288 2.08 -0.53 -3.52
C VAL A 288 1.95 0.54 -4.59
N SER A 289 2.96 1.40 -4.75
CA SER A 289 2.96 2.42 -5.81
C SER A 289 2.86 1.78 -7.21
N LEU A 290 3.69 0.78 -7.49
CA LEU A 290 3.63 0.07 -8.77
C LEU A 290 2.32 -0.70 -8.96
N TYR A 291 1.76 -1.29 -7.89
CA TYR A 291 0.44 -1.89 -7.92
C TYR A 291 -0.62 -0.87 -8.37
N ASN A 292 -0.64 0.33 -7.78
CA ASN A 292 -1.60 1.37 -8.15
C ASN A 292 -1.40 1.83 -9.61
N VAL A 293 -0.16 2.01 -10.08
CA VAL A 293 0.13 2.29 -11.48
C VAL A 293 -0.50 1.24 -12.39
N PHE A 294 -0.31 -0.05 -12.08
CA PHE A 294 -0.91 -1.14 -12.86
C PHE A 294 -2.44 -1.21 -12.78
N ARG A 295 -3.02 -0.76 -11.66
CA ARG A 295 -4.48 -0.70 -11.51
C ARG A 295 -5.12 0.35 -12.41
N ARG A 296 -4.47 1.50 -12.58
CA ARG A 296 -4.95 2.59 -13.45
C ARG A 296 -4.92 2.27 -14.94
N MET A 297 -4.29 1.18 -15.33
CA MET A 297 -4.20 0.74 -16.72
C MET A 297 -5.34 -0.20 -17.12
N ILE A 298 -6.11 -0.68 -16.18
CA ILE A 298 -7.26 -1.57 -16.38
C ILE A 298 -8.55 -0.77 -16.42
#